data_535feaf39c057c3dc31efe1f5ae7d9b6
#
_entry.id   535feaf39c057c3dc31efe1f5ae7d9b6
#
_cell.length_a   1.000
_cell.length_b   1.000
_cell.length_c   1.000
_cell.angle_alpha   90.00
_cell.angle_beta   90.00
_cell.angle_gamma   90.00
#
_symmetry.space_group_name_H-M   'P 1'
#
loop_
_entity.id
_entity.type
_entity.pdbx_description
1 polymer ?
#
loop_
_entity_poly.entity_id
_entity_poly.type
_entity_poly.pdbx_seq_one_letter_code
_entity_poly.pdbx_strand_id
1 'polypeptide(L)'
;GLDYETFGVIPFEYEITNLEAFPTDRPVIPLCGTKVLDMWLKKLVPENWHLFYNEHHMDQAYAERFYGTQLLNYWCELRVFDEAKDLVWDYPRFVKPVDDRKAFGGLVLDAGESLAQALEKMTHQPIDPAQGVLISDLQNLGREFRMFVVDGEVIDIAEYRNRGHVQHKKVYAQDADKLRAYHKTVHHPTAPRAY
;
A
#
# COMPACT_ATOMS: atom_id res chain seq x y z
N GLY A 1 -2.11 13.27 -27.32
CA GLY A 1 -2.29 13.03 -25.91
C GLY A 1 -2.98 11.69 -25.71
N LEU A 2 -2.99 11.16 -24.51
CA LEU A 2 -3.82 10.00 -24.17
C LEU A 2 -5.26 10.49 -23.98
N ASP A 3 -6.22 9.77 -24.54
CA ASP A 3 -7.62 9.97 -24.24
C ASP A 3 -7.89 9.38 -22.84
N TYR A 4 -8.52 10.14 -21.97
CA TYR A 4 -8.90 9.66 -20.66
C TYR A 4 -10.29 10.16 -20.27
N GLU A 5 -10.97 9.32 -19.50
CA GLU A 5 -12.23 9.64 -18.84
C GLU A 5 -12.07 9.45 -17.33
N THR A 6 -12.93 10.08 -16.57
CA THR A 6 -12.91 9.97 -15.11
C THR A 6 -14.11 9.20 -14.60
N PHE A 7 -13.90 8.40 -13.57
CA PHE A 7 -14.96 7.70 -12.85
C PHE A 7 -14.83 7.94 -11.34
N GLY A 8 -15.93 7.78 -10.64
CA GLY A 8 -15.96 7.80 -9.19
C GLY A 8 -16.19 6.40 -8.62
N VAL A 9 -15.79 6.22 -7.37
CA VAL A 9 -16.14 5.03 -6.60
C VAL A 9 -16.91 5.50 -5.37
N ILE A 10 -18.12 4.96 -5.18
CA ILE A 10 -18.92 5.32 -4.01
C ILE A 10 -18.23 4.74 -2.77
N PRO A 11 -17.86 5.58 -1.78
CA PRO A 11 -17.25 5.11 -0.55
C PRO A 11 -18.11 4.05 0.14
N PHE A 12 -17.45 2.95 0.58
CA PHE A 12 -18.07 1.83 1.29
C PHE A 12 -19.04 0.96 0.47
N GLU A 13 -19.28 1.30 -0.80
CA GLU A 13 -20.07 0.50 -1.74
C GLU A 13 -19.17 -0.08 -2.83
N TYR A 14 -19.64 -1.16 -3.47
CA TYR A 14 -18.96 -1.75 -4.63
C TYR A 14 -19.60 -1.23 -5.92
N GLU A 15 -19.64 0.09 -6.05
CA GLU A 15 -20.26 0.77 -7.18
C GLU A 15 -19.31 1.79 -7.79
N ILE A 16 -19.24 1.77 -9.14
CA ILE A 16 -18.47 2.72 -9.94
C ILE A 16 -19.46 3.61 -10.67
N THR A 17 -19.29 4.91 -10.54
CA THR A 17 -20.11 5.89 -11.25
C THR A 17 -19.55 6.16 -12.63
N ASN A 18 -20.42 6.61 -13.56
CA ASN A 18 -20.05 7.02 -14.92
C ASN A 18 -19.47 5.89 -15.78
N LEU A 19 -19.87 4.64 -15.56
CA LEU A 19 -19.40 3.50 -16.34
C LEU A 19 -19.79 3.61 -17.83
N GLU A 20 -20.90 4.25 -18.12
CA GLU A 20 -21.42 4.48 -19.48
C GLU A 20 -20.51 5.38 -20.34
N ALA A 21 -19.61 6.14 -19.73
CA ALA A 21 -18.64 6.95 -20.45
C ALA A 21 -17.47 6.12 -21.01
N PHE A 22 -17.34 4.87 -20.58
CA PHE A 22 -16.21 4.02 -20.98
C PHE A 22 -16.58 3.09 -22.15
N PRO A 23 -15.65 2.86 -23.09
CA PRO A 23 -15.87 1.95 -24.18
C PRO A 23 -16.02 0.50 -23.68
N THR A 24 -16.91 -0.25 -24.32
CA THR A 24 -17.11 -1.70 -24.05
C THR A 24 -16.45 -2.59 -25.12
N ASP A 25 -16.02 -2.00 -26.22
CA ASP A 25 -15.49 -2.66 -27.41
C ASP A 25 -13.96 -2.68 -27.48
N ARG A 26 -13.30 -2.07 -26.55
CA ARG A 26 -11.82 -2.00 -26.48
C ARG A 26 -11.31 -2.08 -25.03
N PRO A 27 -10.04 -2.48 -24.81
CA PRO A 27 -9.45 -2.52 -23.49
C PRO A 27 -9.43 -1.14 -22.79
N VAL A 28 -9.73 -1.14 -21.51
CA VAL A 28 -9.64 0.01 -20.63
C VAL A 28 -8.60 -0.25 -19.53
N ILE A 29 -7.72 0.71 -19.29
CA ILE A 29 -6.70 0.64 -18.24
C ILE A 29 -7.05 1.66 -17.16
N PRO A 30 -7.67 1.25 -16.05
CA PRO A 30 -7.98 2.16 -14.98
C PRO A 30 -6.72 2.54 -14.17
N LEU A 31 -6.52 3.85 -13.98
CA LEU A 31 -5.59 4.38 -13.00
C LEU A 31 -6.38 4.65 -11.72
N CYS A 32 -6.29 3.78 -10.75
CA CYS A 32 -7.24 3.74 -9.64
C CYS A 32 -6.59 3.40 -8.29
N GLY A 33 -7.34 3.59 -7.23
CA GLY A 33 -6.96 3.18 -5.89
C GLY A 33 -7.33 1.72 -5.58
N THR A 34 -6.94 1.27 -4.39
CA THR A 34 -7.10 -0.11 -3.90
C THR A 34 -8.54 -0.62 -3.91
N LYS A 35 -9.53 0.27 -3.80
CA LYS A 35 -10.95 -0.13 -3.84
C LYS A 35 -11.35 -0.72 -5.21
N VAL A 36 -10.95 -0.07 -6.30
CA VAL A 36 -11.23 -0.58 -7.66
C VAL A 36 -10.48 -1.88 -7.92
N LEU A 37 -9.26 -2.00 -7.37
CA LEU A 37 -8.53 -3.25 -7.41
C LEU A 37 -9.29 -4.39 -6.72
N ASP A 38 -9.81 -4.16 -5.50
CA ASP A 38 -10.63 -5.15 -4.79
C ASP A 38 -11.88 -5.53 -5.60
N MET A 39 -12.53 -4.56 -6.22
CA MET A 39 -13.66 -4.80 -7.13
C MET A 39 -13.26 -5.63 -8.34
N TRP A 40 -12.09 -5.36 -8.93
CA TRP A 40 -11.57 -6.13 -10.07
C TRP A 40 -11.29 -7.59 -9.69
N LEU A 41 -10.64 -7.82 -8.55
CA LEU A 41 -10.38 -9.17 -8.03
C LEU A 41 -11.68 -9.95 -7.78
N LYS A 42 -12.74 -9.25 -7.38
CA LYS A 42 -14.09 -9.82 -7.19
C LYS A 42 -14.91 -9.90 -8.46
N LYS A 43 -14.33 -9.53 -9.62
CA LYS A 43 -15.03 -9.49 -10.93
C LYS A 43 -16.28 -8.58 -10.92
N LEU A 44 -16.21 -7.48 -10.20
CA LEU A 44 -17.28 -6.48 -10.10
C LEU A 44 -17.06 -5.27 -11.04
N VAL A 45 -16.06 -5.33 -11.89
CA VAL A 45 -15.77 -4.33 -12.93
C VAL A 45 -16.04 -4.91 -14.33
N PRO A 46 -16.17 -4.07 -15.37
CA PRO A 46 -16.34 -4.54 -16.74
C PRO A 46 -15.20 -5.49 -17.18
N GLU A 47 -15.53 -6.52 -17.97
CA GLU A 47 -14.57 -7.55 -18.40
C GLU A 47 -13.41 -7.00 -19.25
N ASN A 48 -13.63 -5.90 -19.95
CA ASN A 48 -12.62 -5.24 -20.77
C ASN A 48 -11.69 -4.31 -19.97
N TRP A 49 -11.82 -4.25 -18.65
CA TRP A 49 -10.91 -3.49 -17.79
C TRP A 49 -9.70 -4.34 -17.42
N HIS A 50 -8.52 -3.84 -17.72
CA HIS A 50 -7.24 -4.49 -17.44
C HIS A 50 -6.41 -3.65 -16.48
N LEU A 51 -6.03 -4.23 -15.34
CA LEU A 51 -5.18 -3.57 -14.36
C LEU A 51 -3.72 -4.01 -14.55
N PHE A 52 -2.81 -3.04 -14.53
CA PHE A 52 -1.39 -3.30 -14.33
C PHE A 52 -1.13 -3.56 -12.85
N TYR A 53 -1.53 -4.73 -12.41
CA TYR A 53 -1.45 -5.10 -11.01
C TYR A 53 -1.11 -6.58 -10.86
N ASN A 54 -0.19 -6.83 -9.94
CA ASN A 54 0.09 -8.17 -9.48
C ASN A 54 -0.08 -8.18 -7.95
N GLU A 55 -1.10 -8.87 -7.46
CA GLU A 55 -1.42 -8.93 -6.04
C GLU A 55 -0.27 -9.44 -5.18
N HIS A 56 0.54 -10.35 -5.72
CA HIS A 56 1.71 -10.88 -5.01
C HIS A 56 2.75 -9.82 -4.71
N HIS A 57 2.84 -8.74 -5.50
CA HIS A 57 3.79 -7.66 -5.25
C HIS A 57 3.42 -6.79 -4.05
N MET A 58 2.18 -6.88 -3.57
CA MET A 58 1.68 -6.13 -2.42
C MET A 58 1.73 -6.96 -1.12
N ASP A 59 2.20 -8.19 -1.20
CA ASP A 59 2.35 -9.09 -0.06
C ASP A 59 3.67 -8.81 0.67
N GLN A 60 3.63 -8.77 2.00
CA GLN A 60 4.80 -8.56 2.84
C GLN A 60 5.87 -9.64 2.60
N ALA A 61 5.48 -10.92 2.50
CA ALA A 61 6.41 -12.01 2.29
C ALA A 61 7.12 -11.91 0.92
N TYR A 62 6.41 -11.40 -0.10
CA TYR A 62 7.02 -11.11 -1.40
C TYR A 62 8.02 -9.97 -1.29
N ALA A 63 7.66 -8.88 -0.62
CA ALA A 63 8.54 -7.74 -0.40
C ALA A 63 9.82 -8.16 0.39
N GLU A 64 9.69 -8.99 1.41
CA GLU A 64 10.82 -9.52 2.18
C GLU A 64 11.80 -10.33 1.33
N ARG A 65 11.29 -11.12 0.39
CA ARG A 65 12.12 -11.91 -0.52
C ARG A 65 13.04 -11.05 -1.39
N PHE A 66 12.61 -9.84 -1.78
CA PHE A 66 13.37 -8.95 -2.66
C PHE A 66 14.20 -7.93 -1.91
N TYR A 67 13.65 -7.35 -0.85
CA TYR A 67 14.29 -6.24 -0.15
C TYR A 67 15.03 -6.68 1.12
N GLY A 68 14.70 -7.87 1.67
CA GLY A 68 15.35 -8.40 2.86
C GLY A 68 15.42 -7.36 3.99
N THR A 69 16.56 -7.25 4.62
CA THR A 69 16.82 -6.32 5.74
C THR A 69 16.70 -4.83 5.38
N GLN A 70 16.51 -4.49 4.11
CA GLN A 70 16.25 -3.11 3.67
C GLN A 70 14.79 -2.71 3.82
N LEU A 71 13.88 -3.68 4.07
CA LEU A 71 12.52 -3.36 4.48
C LEU A 71 12.48 -2.79 5.88
N LEU A 72 11.77 -1.68 6.04
CA LEU A 72 11.55 -1.06 7.34
C LEU A 72 10.96 -2.02 8.37
N ASN A 73 10.06 -2.91 7.92
CA ASN A 73 9.37 -3.88 8.76
C ASN A 73 9.89 -5.31 8.55
N TYR A 74 11.16 -5.49 8.20
CA TYR A 74 11.74 -6.83 7.97
C TYR A 74 11.63 -7.71 9.22
N TRP A 75 11.93 -7.17 10.39
CA TRP A 75 11.83 -7.86 11.69
C TRP A 75 10.44 -7.71 12.30
N CYS A 76 9.39 -8.05 11.53
CA CYS A 76 8.03 -7.99 12.02
C CYS A 76 7.53 -9.37 12.45
N GLU A 77 6.52 -9.35 13.30
CA GLU A 77 5.72 -10.49 13.64
C GLU A 77 4.46 -10.52 12.76
N LEU A 78 4.17 -11.66 12.14
CA LEU A 78 2.96 -11.86 11.34
C LEU A 78 1.98 -12.73 12.12
N ARG A 79 0.74 -12.27 12.26
CA ARG A 79 -0.36 -13.00 12.92
C ARG A 79 -1.66 -12.83 12.14
N VAL A 80 -2.66 -13.64 12.48
CA VAL A 80 -4.05 -13.34 12.11
C VAL A 80 -4.66 -12.39 13.12
N PHE A 81 -5.62 -11.59 12.69
CA PHE A 81 -6.26 -10.57 13.51
C PHE A 81 -6.83 -11.15 14.81
N ASP A 82 -7.51 -12.30 14.74
CA ASP A 82 -8.14 -12.91 15.90
C ASP A 82 -7.15 -13.31 17.01
N GLU A 83 -5.93 -13.66 16.64
CA GLU A 83 -4.83 -13.94 17.58
C GLU A 83 -4.16 -12.68 18.14
N ALA A 84 -4.15 -11.60 17.34
CA ALA A 84 -3.42 -10.39 17.67
C ALA A 84 -4.25 -9.33 18.40
N LYS A 85 -5.57 -9.33 18.21
CA LYS A 85 -6.48 -8.24 18.62
C LYS A 85 -6.42 -7.87 20.11
N ASP A 86 -6.20 -8.87 20.97
CA ASP A 86 -6.20 -8.72 22.44
C ASP A 86 -4.79 -8.71 23.04
N LEU A 87 -3.73 -8.83 22.20
CA LEU A 87 -2.36 -8.76 22.68
C LEU A 87 -2.02 -7.32 23.12
N VAL A 88 -1.25 -7.22 24.18
CA VAL A 88 -0.71 -5.96 24.69
C VAL A 88 0.81 -6.07 24.84
N TRP A 89 1.51 -4.96 24.72
CA TRP A 89 2.97 -4.88 24.86
C TRP A 89 3.34 -3.80 25.88
N ASP A 90 4.47 -3.97 26.52
CA ASP A 90 4.99 -3.01 27.51
C ASP A 90 5.60 -1.76 26.85
N TYR A 91 5.64 -1.70 25.54
CA TYR A 91 6.17 -0.60 24.73
C TYR A 91 5.36 -0.41 23.43
N PRO A 92 5.41 0.78 22.84
CA PRO A 92 4.61 1.07 21.65
C PRO A 92 4.96 0.16 20.46
N ARG A 93 3.95 -0.28 19.72
CA ARG A 93 4.09 -1.13 18.52
C ARG A 93 3.44 -0.47 17.32
N PHE A 94 4.00 -0.69 16.14
CA PHE A 94 3.34 -0.36 14.88
C PHE A 94 2.61 -1.59 14.34
N VAL A 95 1.35 -1.41 13.96
CA VAL A 95 0.51 -2.49 13.41
C VAL A 95 -0.14 -2.04 12.12
N LYS A 96 -0.16 -2.91 11.12
CA LYS A 96 -0.89 -2.71 9.86
C LYS A 96 -1.41 -4.02 9.29
N PRO A 97 -2.39 -4.00 8.35
CA PRO A 97 -2.71 -5.18 7.55
C PRO A 97 -1.48 -5.66 6.76
N VAL A 98 -1.34 -6.97 6.59
CA VAL A 98 -0.26 -7.58 5.78
C VAL A 98 -0.44 -7.21 4.32
N ASP A 99 -1.67 -7.24 3.84
CA ASP A 99 -2.03 -6.87 2.47
C ASP A 99 -2.38 -5.39 2.33
N ASP A 100 -2.38 -4.88 1.09
CA ASP A 100 -2.69 -3.47 0.81
C ASP A 100 -4.19 -3.21 0.61
N ARG A 101 -5.08 -4.17 0.90
CA ARG A 101 -6.54 -3.99 0.82
C ARG A 101 -7.09 -3.04 1.86
N LYS A 102 -6.25 -2.67 2.83
CA LYS A 102 -6.54 -1.63 3.83
C LYS A 102 -7.79 -1.92 4.67
N ALA A 103 -7.86 -3.14 5.21
CA ALA A 103 -8.89 -3.48 6.20
C ALA A 103 -8.94 -2.43 7.33
N PHE A 104 -7.76 -1.87 7.67
CA PHE A 104 -7.60 -0.66 8.48
C PHE A 104 -6.32 0.07 8.09
N GLY A 105 -6.15 1.34 8.52
CA GLY A 105 -4.90 2.07 8.35
C GLY A 105 -3.80 1.56 9.27
N GLY A 106 -2.52 1.70 8.87
CA GLY A 106 -1.42 1.47 9.81
C GLY A 106 -1.53 2.39 11.03
N LEU A 107 -1.36 1.85 12.22
CA LEU A 107 -1.52 2.58 13.49
C LEU A 107 -0.41 2.24 14.48
N VAL A 108 -0.21 3.13 15.45
CA VAL A 108 0.68 2.92 16.59
C VAL A 108 -0.19 2.58 17.78
N LEU A 109 0.10 1.44 18.42
CA LEU A 109 -0.46 1.06 19.70
C LEU A 109 0.44 1.63 20.80
N ASP A 110 -0.14 2.28 21.78
CA ASP A 110 0.56 2.69 22.99
C ASP A 110 0.89 1.48 23.87
N ALA A 111 1.84 1.65 24.80
CA ALA A 111 2.12 0.62 25.79
C ALA A 111 0.86 0.27 26.60
N GLY A 112 0.54 -1.02 26.69
CA GLY A 112 -0.66 -1.51 27.37
C GLY A 112 -1.96 -1.41 26.57
N GLU A 113 -1.94 -0.86 25.33
CA GLU A 113 -3.10 -0.79 24.44
C GLU A 113 -3.15 -2.03 23.53
N SER A 114 -4.35 -2.62 23.37
CA SER A 114 -4.56 -3.69 22.40
C SER A 114 -5.02 -3.16 21.04
N LEU A 115 -4.83 -3.99 19.99
CA LEU A 115 -5.31 -3.66 18.65
C LEU A 115 -6.82 -3.47 18.60
N ALA A 116 -7.59 -4.27 19.34
CA ALA A 116 -9.04 -4.12 19.42
C ALA A 116 -9.42 -2.74 19.99
N GLN A 117 -8.81 -2.33 21.11
CA GLN A 117 -9.07 -1.02 21.73
C GLN A 117 -8.73 0.16 20.81
N ALA A 118 -7.62 0.05 20.06
CA ALA A 118 -7.22 1.11 19.12
C ALA A 118 -8.20 1.21 17.95
N LEU A 119 -8.67 0.07 17.42
CA LEU A 119 -9.60 0.03 16.29
C LEU A 119 -11.00 0.51 16.67
N GLU A 120 -11.49 0.24 17.88
CA GLU A 120 -12.76 0.77 18.37
C GLU A 120 -12.85 2.31 18.29
N LYS A 121 -11.70 2.98 18.44
CA LYS A 121 -11.61 4.44 18.32
C LYS A 121 -11.62 4.94 16.87
N MET A 122 -11.30 4.09 15.90
CA MET A 122 -11.02 4.50 14.51
C MET A 122 -12.05 4.01 13.50
N THR A 123 -12.64 2.84 13.70
CA THR A 123 -13.55 2.23 12.71
C THR A 123 -14.68 1.49 13.41
N HIS A 124 -15.85 1.53 12.80
CA HIS A 124 -17.01 0.72 13.21
C HIS A 124 -17.23 -0.50 12.31
N GLN A 125 -16.32 -0.72 11.35
CA GLN A 125 -16.43 -1.88 10.46
C GLN A 125 -15.78 -3.09 11.10
N PRO A 126 -16.44 -4.27 11.06
CA PRO A 126 -15.84 -5.50 11.55
C PRO A 126 -14.61 -5.86 10.69
N ILE A 127 -13.55 -6.27 11.36
CA ILE A 127 -12.35 -6.82 10.70
C ILE A 127 -12.53 -8.34 10.60
N ASP A 128 -12.19 -8.90 9.44
CA ASP A 128 -12.16 -10.34 9.25
C ASP A 128 -11.21 -10.99 10.28
N PRO A 129 -11.66 -11.95 11.08
CA PRO A 129 -10.81 -12.67 12.03
C PRO A 129 -9.55 -13.29 11.39
N ALA A 130 -9.63 -13.69 10.12
CA ALA A 130 -8.53 -14.26 9.35
C ALA A 130 -7.61 -13.21 8.69
N GLN A 131 -7.92 -11.89 8.85
CA GLN A 131 -7.09 -10.82 8.30
C GLN A 131 -5.67 -10.93 8.85
N GLY A 132 -4.69 -11.06 7.96
CA GLY A 132 -3.28 -10.99 8.32
C GLY A 132 -2.89 -9.60 8.83
N VAL A 133 -2.19 -9.56 9.96
CA VAL A 133 -1.65 -8.33 10.55
C VAL A 133 -0.14 -8.45 10.74
N LEU A 134 0.55 -7.36 10.47
CA LEU A 134 1.97 -7.18 10.68
C LEU A 134 2.14 -6.31 11.93
N ILE A 135 2.99 -6.77 12.84
CA ILE A 135 3.32 -6.09 14.09
C ILE A 135 4.82 -5.86 14.11
N SER A 136 5.27 -4.64 14.27
CA SER A 136 6.68 -4.31 14.29
C SER A 136 7.03 -3.29 15.36
N ASP A 137 8.32 -3.14 15.63
CA ASP A 137 8.81 -2.06 16.46
C ASP A 137 8.51 -0.71 15.83
N LEU A 138 8.24 0.28 16.68
CA LEU A 138 8.02 1.64 16.22
C LEU A 138 9.31 2.24 15.69
N GLN A 139 9.27 2.74 14.46
CA GLN A 139 10.39 3.40 13.80
C GLN A 139 10.19 4.91 13.78
N ASN A 140 11.25 5.66 14.04
CA ASN A 140 11.21 7.11 13.91
C ASN A 140 11.44 7.51 12.44
N LEU A 141 10.36 7.80 11.74
CA LEU A 141 10.39 8.18 10.34
C LEU A 141 10.65 9.68 10.18
N GLY A 142 11.68 10.01 9.39
CA GLY A 142 11.97 11.38 8.98
C GLY A 142 11.22 11.78 7.72
N ARG A 143 12.00 12.00 6.65
CA ARG A 143 11.48 12.31 5.30
C ARG A 143 11.17 11.02 4.55
N GLU A 144 10.01 10.97 3.93
CA GLU A 144 9.55 9.83 3.14
C GLU A 144 9.44 10.23 1.67
N PHE A 145 9.97 9.39 0.80
CA PHE A 145 10.04 9.66 -0.64
C PHE A 145 9.29 8.57 -1.40
N ARG A 146 8.66 8.96 -2.50
CA ARG A 146 8.09 8.05 -3.47
C ARG A 146 8.91 8.13 -4.75
N MET A 147 9.45 7.00 -5.19
CA MET A 147 10.13 6.87 -6.48
C MET A 147 9.19 6.18 -7.46
N PHE A 148 9.06 6.76 -8.65
CA PHE A 148 8.34 6.15 -9.75
C PHE A 148 9.36 5.48 -10.66
N VAL A 149 9.23 4.16 -10.81
CA VAL A 149 10.21 3.34 -11.53
C VAL A 149 9.52 2.68 -12.72
N VAL A 150 10.08 2.84 -13.91
CA VAL A 150 9.61 2.18 -15.14
C VAL A 150 10.80 1.48 -15.78
N ASP A 151 10.65 0.22 -16.12
CA ASP A 151 11.71 -0.62 -16.70
C ASP A 151 13.04 -0.58 -15.94
N GLY A 152 12.97 -0.47 -14.60
CA GLY A 152 14.13 -0.37 -13.73
C GLY A 152 14.75 1.02 -13.62
N GLU A 153 14.24 2.01 -14.35
CA GLU A 153 14.72 3.38 -14.30
C GLU A 153 13.83 4.26 -13.43
N VAL A 154 14.43 5.05 -12.56
CA VAL A 154 13.71 6.03 -11.72
C VAL A 154 13.36 7.25 -12.57
N ILE A 155 12.10 7.36 -12.98
CA ILE A 155 11.60 8.43 -13.85
C ILE A 155 11.22 9.69 -13.07
N ASP A 156 10.74 9.55 -11.83
CA ASP A 156 10.40 10.68 -10.96
C ASP A 156 10.54 10.33 -9.49
N ILE A 157 10.75 11.36 -8.66
CA ILE A 157 10.86 11.25 -7.20
C ILE A 157 10.12 12.40 -6.56
N ALA A 158 9.26 12.10 -5.61
CA ALA A 158 8.53 13.09 -4.80
C ALA A 158 8.78 12.87 -3.31
N GLU A 159 9.00 13.94 -2.54
CA GLU A 159 8.86 13.91 -1.10
C GLU A 159 7.38 14.02 -0.76
N TYR A 160 6.79 12.95 -0.20
CA TYR A 160 5.36 12.92 0.05
C TYR A 160 5.00 13.05 1.52
N ARG A 161 5.98 12.87 2.42
CA ARG A 161 5.76 13.04 3.87
C ARG A 161 7.06 13.44 4.57
N ASN A 162 6.94 14.21 5.64
CA ASN A 162 8.05 14.55 6.52
C ASN A 162 7.57 14.55 7.98
N ARG A 163 8.16 13.69 8.80
CA ARG A 163 7.78 13.50 10.21
C ARG A 163 6.27 13.34 10.40
N GLY A 164 5.65 12.47 9.59
CA GLY A 164 4.22 12.20 9.61
C GLY A 164 3.34 13.21 8.87
N HIS A 165 3.84 14.41 8.53
CA HIS A 165 3.06 15.43 7.82
C HIS A 165 3.12 15.22 6.31
N VAL A 166 1.94 15.05 5.69
CA VAL A 166 1.82 14.93 4.24
C VAL A 166 2.26 16.22 3.57
N GLN A 167 3.10 16.08 2.54
CA GLN A 167 3.53 17.21 1.70
C GLN A 167 3.80 16.72 0.28
N HIS A 168 3.73 17.65 -0.66
CA HIS A 168 4.03 17.37 -2.06
C HIS A 168 5.12 18.34 -2.52
N LYS A 169 6.37 17.98 -2.26
CA LYS A 169 7.52 18.80 -2.62
C LYS A 169 8.37 18.13 -3.67
N LYS A 170 8.87 18.94 -4.59
CA LYS A 170 9.91 18.53 -5.51
C LYS A 170 11.19 18.23 -4.70
N VAL A 171 11.81 17.12 -4.98
CA VAL A 171 13.05 16.71 -4.31
C VAL A 171 14.23 17.54 -4.85
N TYR A 172 15.12 17.97 -3.96
CA TYR A 172 16.35 18.62 -4.37
C TYR A 172 17.24 17.64 -5.15
N ALA A 173 17.99 18.16 -6.14
CA ALA A 173 18.82 17.33 -7.01
C ALA A 173 19.77 16.40 -6.22
N GLN A 174 20.43 16.92 -5.19
CA GLN A 174 21.34 16.13 -4.34
C GLN A 174 20.65 14.94 -3.65
N ASP A 175 19.41 15.11 -3.18
CA ASP A 175 18.64 14.03 -2.57
C ASP A 175 18.14 13.04 -3.61
N ALA A 176 17.71 13.55 -4.77
CA ALA A 176 17.30 12.71 -5.89
C ALA A 176 18.44 11.79 -6.38
N ASP A 177 19.67 12.30 -6.46
CA ASP A 177 20.84 11.51 -6.84
C ASP A 177 21.17 10.42 -5.82
N LYS A 178 21.07 10.72 -4.52
CA LYS A 178 21.22 9.73 -3.45
C LYS A 178 20.17 8.64 -3.53
N LEU A 179 18.92 9.01 -3.77
CA LEU A 179 17.79 8.06 -3.88
C LEU A 179 17.94 7.18 -5.13
N ARG A 180 18.35 7.73 -6.27
CA ARG A 180 18.67 6.94 -7.46
C ARG A 180 19.83 5.97 -7.23
N ALA A 181 20.88 6.43 -6.52
CA ALA A 181 22.00 5.57 -6.16
C ALA A 181 21.53 4.43 -5.23
N TYR A 182 20.71 4.76 -4.23
CA TYR A 182 20.11 3.76 -3.34
C TYR A 182 19.25 2.75 -4.12
N HIS A 183 18.38 3.20 -5.04
CA HIS A 183 17.57 2.31 -5.86
C HIS A 183 18.40 1.25 -6.59
N LYS A 184 19.59 1.62 -7.11
CA LYS A 184 20.49 0.68 -7.78
C LYS A 184 21.02 -0.43 -6.83
N THR A 185 21.10 -0.15 -5.54
CA THR A 185 21.57 -1.14 -4.54
C THR A 185 20.48 -2.10 -4.09
N VAL A 186 19.22 -1.69 -4.16
CA VAL A 186 18.08 -2.51 -3.74
C VAL A 186 17.38 -3.22 -4.91
N HIS A 187 17.67 -2.80 -6.15
CA HIS A 187 17.07 -3.41 -7.33
C HIS A 187 17.57 -4.85 -7.49
N HIS A 188 16.64 -5.79 -7.41
CA HIS A 188 16.96 -7.20 -7.67
C HIS A 188 16.75 -7.49 -9.17
N PRO A 189 17.77 -7.99 -9.91
CA PRO A 189 17.67 -8.19 -11.35
C PRO A 189 16.60 -9.22 -11.77
N THR A 190 16.15 -10.05 -10.83
CA THR A 190 15.06 -11.03 -11.03
C THR A 190 13.71 -10.50 -10.52
N ALA A 191 13.64 -9.27 -10.01
CA ALA A 191 12.35 -8.69 -9.68
C ALA A 191 11.47 -8.70 -10.94
N PRO A 192 10.24 -9.25 -10.89
CA PRO A 192 9.38 -9.28 -12.05
C PRO A 192 9.19 -7.84 -12.54
N ARG A 193 9.40 -7.64 -13.83
CA ARG A 193 9.03 -6.38 -14.46
C ARG A 193 7.54 -6.20 -14.25
N ALA A 194 7.12 -5.04 -13.79
CA ALA A 194 5.69 -4.70 -13.81
C ALA A 194 5.24 -4.75 -15.28
N TYR A 195 4.35 -5.68 -15.58
CA TYR A 195 3.72 -5.79 -16.88
C TYR A 195 2.46 -4.96 -16.89
#